data_8f9ce85548d42cd9bc7906109f9c4c39
#
_entry.id   8f9ce85548d42cd9bc7906109f9c4c39
#
_cell.length_a   1.000
_cell.length_b   1.000
_cell.length_c   1.000
_cell.angle_alpha   90.00
_cell.angle_beta   90.00
_cell.angle_gamma   90.00
#
_symmetry.space_group_name_H-M   'P 1'
#
loop_
_entity.id
_entity.type
_entity.pdbx_description
1 polymer ?
#
loop_
_entity_poly.entity_id
_entity_poly.type
_entity_poly.pdbx_seq_one_letter_code
_entity_poly.pdbx_strand_id
1 'polypeptide(L)'
;LKQYFKEGRALRTEGTFRDPKDFNVNKGLSNFSYLQQIGRQINRRLLEVERVSQNCGLTAGSIQRVVQPTVTEDGQRAPGLRFGDPRVMALMLTLSLFIHLVNGFRNQDLRRTVAGLLGPTWPAYTALHATYDLRRLCRKGLLYRPPGTHRYVVTPYGWKVARFYARLDARVLRPALTALEGQSIVEPHPKLSRALAKVDHELDELIEAAFPTREQEKAA
;
A
#
# COMPACT_ATOMS: atom_id res chain seq x y z
N LEU A 1 -20.11 -3.74 4.02
CA LEU A 1 -20.12 -4.80 3.02
C LEU A 1 -20.00 -6.14 3.71
N LYS A 2 -20.76 -7.13 3.25
CA LYS A 2 -20.70 -8.53 3.66
C LYS A 2 -20.50 -9.37 2.42
N GLN A 3 -19.52 -10.27 2.44
CA GLN A 3 -19.22 -11.16 1.34
C GLN A 3 -19.27 -12.60 1.84
N TYR A 4 -19.89 -13.48 1.07
CA TYR A 4 -20.01 -14.90 1.42
C TYR A 4 -20.28 -15.76 0.18
N PHE A 5 -19.94 -17.04 0.28
CA PHE A 5 -20.30 -18.01 -0.74
C PHE A 5 -21.69 -18.55 -0.51
N LYS A 6 -22.55 -18.38 -1.50
CA LYS A 6 -23.89 -19.01 -1.50
C LYS A 6 -23.81 -20.36 -2.16
N GLU A 7 -24.24 -21.40 -1.43
CA GLU A 7 -24.28 -22.81 -1.92
C GLU A 7 -22.92 -23.31 -2.46
N GLY A 8 -21.81 -22.78 -1.97
CA GLY A 8 -20.47 -23.16 -2.43
C GLY A 8 -20.13 -22.80 -3.89
N ARG A 9 -21.04 -22.14 -4.61
CA ARG A 9 -20.90 -21.89 -6.05
C ARG A 9 -20.77 -20.42 -6.44
N ALA A 10 -21.45 -19.53 -5.73
CA ALA A 10 -21.51 -18.12 -6.09
C ALA A 10 -20.98 -17.22 -4.97
N LEU A 11 -20.03 -16.35 -5.30
CA LEU A 11 -19.59 -15.27 -4.42
C LEU A 11 -20.65 -14.17 -4.45
N ARG A 12 -21.26 -13.90 -3.30
CA ARG A 12 -22.27 -12.86 -3.14
C ARG A 12 -21.72 -11.74 -2.27
N THR A 13 -21.91 -10.51 -2.71
CA THR A 13 -21.57 -9.31 -1.94
C THR A 13 -22.82 -8.52 -1.65
N GLU A 14 -23.08 -8.22 -0.39
CA GLU A 14 -24.18 -7.39 0.08
C GLU A 14 -23.63 -6.08 0.63
N GLY A 15 -24.19 -4.95 0.17
CA GLY A 15 -23.88 -3.61 0.65
C GLY A 15 -25.05 -3.02 1.42
N THR A 16 -24.82 -2.56 2.65
CA THR A 16 -25.80 -1.82 3.43
C THR A 16 -25.41 -0.36 3.49
N PHE A 17 -26.28 0.53 3.04
CA PHE A 17 -26.15 1.97 3.19
C PHE A 17 -26.90 2.42 4.44
N ARG A 18 -26.20 2.87 5.46
CA ARG A 18 -26.81 3.36 6.70
C ARG A 18 -27.28 4.79 6.56
N ASP A 19 -26.46 5.65 6.00
CA ASP A 19 -26.82 7.02 5.66
C ASP A 19 -26.44 7.34 4.20
N PRO A 20 -27.43 7.56 3.32
CA PRO A 20 -27.18 7.98 1.94
C PRO A 20 -26.43 9.31 1.83
N LYS A 21 -26.52 10.19 2.84
CA LYS A 21 -25.82 11.47 2.86
C LYS A 21 -24.30 11.31 2.83
N ASP A 22 -23.76 10.19 3.30
CA ASP A 22 -22.32 9.89 3.18
C ASP A 22 -21.84 9.84 1.73
N PHE A 23 -22.78 9.65 0.81
CA PHE A 23 -22.55 9.60 -0.64
C PHE A 23 -23.13 10.81 -1.38
N ASN A 24 -23.47 11.89 -0.67
CA ASN A 24 -24.15 13.09 -1.19
C ASN A 24 -25.52 12.78 -1.84
N VAL A 25 -26.24 11.80 -1.32
CA VAL A 25 -27.55 11.39 -1.80
C VAL A 25 -28.61 11.65 -0.72
N ASN A 26 -29.71 12.23 -1.08
CA ASN A 26 -30.85 12.40 -0.17
C ASN A 26 -31.60 11.06 0.03
N LYS A 27 -32.22 10.91 1.20
CA LYS A 27 -33.10 9.76 1.50
C LYS A 27 -34.30 9.79 0.55
N GLY A 28 -34.57 8.67 -0.09
CA GLY A 28 -35.73 8.49 -0.97
C GLY A 28 -35.53 7.36 -1.99
N LEU A 29 -36.65 6.70 -2.33
CA LEU A 29 -36.64 5.62 -3.33
C LEU A 29 -36.26 6.09 -4.73
N SER A 30 -36.52 7.37 -5.05
CA SER A 30 -36.12 7.99 -6.32
C SER A 30 -34.59 7.93 -6.56
N ASN A 31 -33.79 7.87 -5.48
CA ASN A 31 -32.36 7.81 -5.54
C ASN A 31 -31.78 6.39 -5.51
N PHE A 32 -32.63 5.38 -5.53
CA PHE A 32 -32.24 3.98 -5.43
C PHE A 32 -31.28 3.55 -6.57
N SER A 33 -31.56 3.95 -7.80
CA SER A 33 -30.71 3.64 -8.95
C SER A 33 -29.30 4.21 -8.79
N TYR A 34 -29.17 5.41 -8.24
CA TYR A 34 -27.88 6.04 -7.97
C TYR A 34 -27.12 5.32 -6.85
N LEU A 35 -27.80 4.97 -5.76
CA LEU A 35 -27.23 4.16 -4.68
C LEU A 35 -26.78 2.78 -5.19
N GLN A 36 -27.52 2.17 -6.12
CA GLN A 36 -27.16 0.92 -6.76
C GLN A 36 -25.86 1.06 -7.59
N GLN A 37 -25.69 2.17 -8.31
CA GLN A 37 -24.44 2.45 -9.03
C GLN A 37 -23.26 2.59 -8.08
N ILE A 38 -23.42 3.33 -6.98
CA ILE A 38 -22.41 3.45 -5.94
C ILE A 38 -22.06 2.06 -5.37
N GLY A 39 -23.05 1.25 -5.04
CA GLY A 39 -22.86 -0.12 -4.55
C GLY A 39 -22.05 -0.99 -5.52
N ARG A 40 -22.35 -0.89 -6.82
CA ARG A 40 -21.58 -1.59 -7.87
C ARG A 40 -20.14 -1.10 -7.95
N GLN A 41 -19.90 0.21 -7.83
CA GLN A 41 -18.55 0.77 -7.82
C GLN A 41 -17.75 0.30 -6.60
N ILE A 42 -18.37 0.31 -5.43
CA ILE A 42 -17.77 -0.17 -4.19
C ILE A 42 -17.40 -1.66 -4.31
N ASN A 43 -18.34 -2.48 -4.82
CA ASN A 43 -18.09 -3.91 -5.03
C ASN A 43 -16.95 -4.16 -6.04
N ARG A 44 -16.95 -3.44 -7.16
CA ARG A 44 -15.86 -3.56 -8.15
C ARG A 44 -14.50 -3.25 -7.52
N ARG A 45 -14.40 -2.19 -6.72
CA ARG A 45 -13.17 -1.84 -6.01
C ARG A 45 -12.77 -2.90 -5.00
N LEU A 46 -13.72 -3.48 -4.26
CA LEU A 46 -13.45 -4.57 -3.34
C LEU A 46 -12.84 -5.77 -4.08
N LEU A 47 -13.45 -6.20 -5.17
CA LEU A 47 -12.93 -7.30 -6.00
C LEU A 47 -11.55 -6.99 -6.60
N GLU A 48 -11.29 -5.75 -7.01
CA GLU A 48 -9.96 -5.31 -7.47
C GLU A 48 -8.92 -5.43 -6.34
N VAL A 49 -9.28 -5.01 -5.12
CA VAL A 49 -8.42 -5.14 -3.94
C VAL A 49 -8.11 -6.61 -3.62
N GLU A 50 -9.11 -7.46 -3.64
CA GLU A 50 -8.96 -8.91 -3.42
C GLU A 50 -8.06 -9.53 -4.48
N ARG A 51 -8.29 -9.23 -5.75
CA ARG A 51 -7.46 -9.70 -6.87
C ARG A 51 -6.01 -9.26 -6.74
N VAL A 52 -5.77 -7.99 -6.42
CA VAL A 52 -4.41 -7.44 -6.22
C VAL A 52 -3.77 -8.02 -4.97
N SER A 53 -4.56 -8.35 -3.93
CA SER A 53 -4.03 -8.93 -2.69
C SER A 53 -3.45 -10.33 -2.90
N GLN A 54 -3.95 -11.07 -3.87
CA GLN A 54 -3.44 -12.40 -4.22
C GLN A 54 -2.15 -12.33 -5.05
N ASN A 55 -2.03 -11.31 -5.92
CA ASN A 55 -0.87 -11.13 -6.78
C ASN A 55 -0.31 -9.70 -6.63
N CYS A 56 0.48 -9.47 -5.60
CA CYS A 56 1.15 -8.19 -5.35
C CYS A 56 2.59 -8.15 -5.90
N GLY A 57 2.96 -9.09 -6.78
CA GLY A 57 4.26 -9.07 -7.44
C GLY A 57 4.45 -7.77 -8.21
N LEU A 58 5.57 -7.09 -7.97
CA LEU A 58 6.03 -5.92 -8.68
C LEU A 58 7.19 -6.34 -9.57
N THR A 59 7.20 -5.86 -10.81
CA THR A 59 8.38 -6.02 -11.66
C THR A 59 9.52 -5.12 -11.17
N ALA A 60 10.76 -5.51 -11.43
CA ALA A 60 11.93 -4.71 -11.07
C ALA A 60 11.83 -3.25 -11.55
N GLY A 61 11.38 -3.03 -12.79
CA GLY A 61 11.16 -1.68 -13.33
C GLY A 61 10.08 -0.89 -12.59
N SER A 62 9.05 -1.57 -12.07
CA SER A 62 8.02 -0.93 -11.24
C SER A 62 8.57 -0.49 -9.89
N ILE A 63 9.42 -1.32 -9.27
CA ILE A 63 10.08 -0.98 -8.00
C ILE A 63 11.05 0.19 -8.20
N GLN A 64 11.89 0.14 -9.25
CA GLN A 64 12.81 1.24 -9.56
C GLN A 64 12.09 2.57 -9.73
N ARG A 65 10.95 2.60 -10.43
CA ARG A 65 10.14 3.83 -10.60
C ARG A 65 9.67 4.39 -9.26
N VAL A 66 9.40 3.55 -8.29
CA VAL A 66 8.98 4.00 -6.95
C VAL A 66 10.17 4.50 -6.15
N VAL A 67 11.25 3.73 -6.08
CA VAL A 67 12.40 3.98 -5.21
C VAL A 67 13.30 5.10 -5.73
N GLN A 68 13.48 5.20 -7.04
CA GLN A 68 14.34 6.22 -7.65
C GLN A 68 13.58 7.54 -7.89
N PRO A 69 14.29 8.69 -7.94
CA PRO A 69 13.72 9.93 -8.42
C PRO A 69 13.17 9.76 -9.85
N THR A 70 12.03 10.38 -10.12
CA THR A 70 11.42 10.40 -11.45
C THR A 70 11.15 11.84 -11.87
N VAL A 71 11.17 12.09 -13.18
CA VAL A 71 10.73 13.34 -13.79
C VAL A 71 9.44 13.03 -14.54
N THR A 72 8.40 13.83 -14.32
CA THR A 72 7.13 13.73 -15.08
C THR A 72 7.31 14.33 -16.47
N GLU A 73 6.37 14.08 -17.37
CA GLU A 73 6.35 14.67 -18.72
C GLU A 73 6.39 16.20 -18.68
N ASP A 74 5.80 16.81 -17.64
CA ASP A 74 5.81 18.26 -17.39
C ASP A 74 7.14 18.78 -16.79
N GLY A 75 8.19 17.96 -16.74
CA GLY A 75 9.51 18.31 -16.17
C GLY A 75 9.56 18.40 -14.65
N GLN A 76 8.49 18.06 -13.93
CA GLN A 76 8.46 18.12 -12.47
C GLN A 76 9.16 16.91 -11.84
N ARG A 77 10.09 17.15 -10.90
CA ARG A 77 10.79 16.08 -10.17
C ARG A 77 9.94 15.54 -9.04
N ALA A 78 9.92 14.21 -8.90
CA ALA A 78 9.40 13.49 -7.75
C ALA A 78 10.53 12.68 -7.12
N PRO A 79 10.95 12.98 -5.88
CA PRO A 79 11.96 12.19 -5.17
C PRO A 79 11.54 10.73 -5.01
N GLY A 80 12.52 9.84 -4.88
CA GLY A 80 12.26 8.41 -4.67
C GLY A 80 11.60 8.12 -3.33
N LEU A 81 10.77 7.11 -3.27
CA LEU A 81 10.13 6.60 -2.06
C LEU A 81 10.97 5.43 -1.54
N ARG A 82 11.97 5.73 -0.71
CA ARG A 82 12.91 4.71 -0.22
C ARG A 82 12.22 3.76 0.74
N PHE A 83 12.43 2.47 0.52
CA PHE A 83 12.00 1.44 1.47
C PHE A 83 12.80 1.58 2.78
N GLY A 84 12.16 1.37 3.91
CA GLY A 84 12.79 1.52 5.23
C GLY A 84 12.78 2.96 5.79
N ASP A 85 12.51 3.99 4.97
CA ASP A 85 12.28 5.35 5.48
C ASP A 85 10.98 5.36 6.32
N PRO A 86 11.03 5.71 7.62
CA PRO A 86 9.87 5.64 8.51
C PRO A 86 8.66 6.41 7.98
N ARG A 87 8.87 7.59 7.39
CA ARG A 87 7.81 8.41 6.81
C ARG A 87 7.21 7.76 5.57
N VAL A 88 8.04 7.19 4.71
CA VAL A 88 7.58 6.44 3.53
C VAL A 88 6.82 5.19 3.95
N MET A 89 7.32 4.45 4.94
CA MET A 89 6.63 3.27 5.46
C MET A 89 5.26 3.63 6.05
N ALA A 90 5.17 4.70 6.87
CA ALA A 90 3.90 5.18 7.40
C ALA A 90 2.92 5.59 6.29
N LEU A 91 3.40 6.25 5.22
CA LEU A 91 2.59 6.57 4.05
C LEU A 91 2.05 5.32 3.36
N MET A 92 2.91 4.33 3.09
CA MET A 92 2.50 3.08 2.43
C MET A 92 1.50 2.28 3.27
N LEU A 93 1.73 2.18 4.58
CA LEU A 93 0.77 1.57 5.50
C LEU A 93 -0.57 2.31 5.48
N THR A 94 -0.57 3.64 5.52
CA THR A 94 -1.78 4.45 5.43
C THR A 94 -2.54 4.20 4.12
N LEU A 95 -1.84 4.16 2.97
CA LEU A 95 -2.46 3.88 1.67
C LEU A 95 -3.02 2.46 1.57
N SER A 96 -2.49 1.52 2.34
CA SER A 96 -2.99 0.14 2.37
C SER A 96 -4.29 -0.03 3.14
N LEU A 97 -4.73 0.97 3.90
CA LEU A 97 -5.98 0.91 4.65
C LEU A 97 -7.19 0.95 3.70
N PHE A 98 -8.12 0.05 3.95
CA PHE A 98 -9.31 -0.15 3.11
C PHE A 98 -10.19 1.10 2.98
N ILE A 99 -10.32 1.89 4.05
CA ILE A 99 -11.14 3.11 4.04
C ILE A 99 -10.68 4.14 3.00
N HIS A 100 -9.38 4.24 2.78
CA HIS A 100 -8.83 5.17 1.78
C HIS A 100 -9.07 4.67 0.35
N LEU A 101 -9.18 3.36 0.14
CA LEU A 101 -9.43 2.76 -1.17
C LEU A 101 -10.86 2.98 -1.65
N VAL A 102 -11.84 2.84 -0.75
CA VAL A 102 -13.27 2.87 -1.12
C VAL A 102 -13.77 4.29 -1.34
N ASN A 103 -13.53 5.18 -0.39
CA ASN A 103 -14.13 6.51 -0.38
C ASN A 103 -13.18 7.62 -0.84
N GLY A 104 -11.91 7.27 -1.11
CA GLY A 104 -10.85 8.26 -1.22
C GLY A 104 -10.66 8.99 0.12
N PHE A 105 -9.69 9.87 0.22
CA PHE A 105 -9.31 10.54 1.45
C PHE A 105 -8.90 12.00 1.19
N ARG A 106 -8.88 12.79 2.24
CA ARG A 106 -8.39 14.18 2.22
C ARG A 106 -6.99 14.27 2.86
N ASN A 107 -6.34 15.40 2.68
CA ASN A 107 -5.07 15.70 3.34
C ASN A 107 -5.13 15.49 4.86
N GLN A 108 -6.23 15.90 5.49
CA GLN A 108 -6.43 15.75 6.93
C GLN A 108 -6.45 14.29 7.37
N ASP A 109 -7.08 13.41 6.60
CA ASP A 109 -7.18 11.98 6.91
C ASP A 109 -5.80 11.32 6.83
N LEU A 110 -5.05 11.60 5.74
CA LEU A 110 -3.68 11.14 5.60
C LEU A 110 -2.81 11.62 6.77
N ARG A 111 -2.87 12.91 7.09
CA ARG A 111 -2.07 13.51 8.15
C ARG A 111 -2.32 12.86 9.50
N ARG A 112 -3.59 12.65 9.87
CA ARG A 112 -3.96 12.02 11.14
C ARG A 112 -3.41 10.59 11.24
N THR A 113 -3.57 9.80 10.18
CA THR A 113 -3.14 8.40 10.18
C THR A 113 -1.63 8.28 10.17
N VAL A 114 -0.93 9.06 9.33
CA VAL A 114 0.54 9.06 9.25
C VAL A 114 1.16 9.53 10.56
N ALA A 115 0.63 10.61 11.17
CA ALA A 115 1.10 11.08 12.47
C ALA A 115 0.95 10.01 13.56
N GLY A 116 -0.19 9.30 13.58
CA GLY A 116 -0.40 8.18 14.52
C GLY A 116 0.58 7.02 14.33
N LEU A 117 0.95 6.72 13.08
CA LEU A 117 1.91 5.65 12.77
C LEU A 117 3.37 6.03 13.07
N LEU A 118 3.73 7.31 12.91
CA LEU A 118 5.06 7.80 13.23
C LEU A 118 5.32 7.92 14.75
N GLY A 119 4.24 8.06 15.53
CA GLY A 119 4.32 8.15 16.99
C GLY A 119 4.77 9.51 17.50
N PRO A 120 4.76 9.71 18.84
CA PRO A 120 5.01 11.00 19.50
C PRO A 120 6.47 11.44 19.42
N THR A 121 7.41 10.53 19.24
CA THR A 121 8.85 10.82 19.13
C THR A 121 9.26 11.41 17.78
N TRP A 122 8.38 11.34 16.79
CA TRP A 122 8.63 11.88 15.46
C TRP A 122 8.26 13.38 15.40
N PRO A 123 9.03 14.21 14.68
CA PRO A 123 8.66 15.62 14.47
C PRO A 123 7.25 15.76 13.90
N ALA A 124 6.52 16.79 14.31
CA ALA A 124 5.13 16.98 13.92
C ALA A 124 4.92 16.85 12.41
N TYR A 125 4.07 15.91 12.01
CA TYR A 125 3.69 15.73 10.61
C TYR A 125 2.61 16.75 10.23
N THR A 126 3.05 17.88 9.67
CA THR A 126 2.24 19.06 9.39
C THR A 126 1.39 18.92 8.11
N ALA A 127 0.47 19.87 7.89
CA ALA A 127 -0.30 19.96 6.65
C ALA A 127 0.59 20.20 5.41
N LEU A 128 1.71 20.89 5.57
CA LEU A 128 2.70 21.11 4.51
C LEU A 128 3.40 19.80 4.13
N HIS A 129 3.82 19.02 5.13
CA HIS A 129 4.39 17.70 4.91
C HIS A 129 3.44 16.79 4.15
N ALA A 130 2.16 16.73 4.57
CA ALA A 130 1.14 15.94 3.89
C ALA A 130 0.88 16.41 2.46
N THR A 131 0.85 17.73 2.21
CA THR A 131 0.69 18.28 0.87
C THR A 131 1.85 17.93 -0.05
N TYR A 132 3.08 18.00 0.47
CA TYR A 132 4.27 17.59 -0.26
C TYR A 132 4.21 16.10 -0.64
N ASP A 133 3.88 15.23 0.32
CA ASP A 133 3.79 13.80 0.08
C ASP A 133 2.67 13.43 -0.88
N LEU A 134 1.50 14.06 -0.76
CA LEU A 134 0.40 13.86 -1.71
C LEU A 134 0.80 14.21 -3.14
N ARG A 135 1.49 15.35 -3.34
CA ARG A 135 2.01 15.72 -4.66
C ARG A 135 3.02 14.70 -5.18
N ARG A 136 3.94 14.25 -4.34
CA ARG A 136 4.95 13.24 -4.66
C ARG A 136 4.30 11.91 -5.06
N LEU A 137 3.31 11.46 -4.30
CA LEU A 137 2.56 10.22 -4.57
C LEU A 137 1.76 10.31 -5.87
N CYS A 138 1.14 11.48 -6.16
CA CYS A 138 0.45 11.71 -7.43
C CYS A 138 1.42 11.68 -8.62
N ARG A 139 2.59 12.36 -8.53
CA ARG A 139 3.60 12.36 -9.59
C ARG A 139 4.17 10.96 -9.86
N LYS A 140 4.18 10.10 -8.85
CA LYS A 140 4.58 8.69 -8.98
C LYS A 140 3.45 7.78 -9.48
N GLY A 141 2.27 8.32 -9.75
CA GLY A 141 1.11 7.55 -10.21
C GLY A 141 0.49 6.65 -9.16
N LEU A 142 0.86 6.82 -7.88
CA LEU A 142 0.30 6.03 -6.78
C LEU A 142 -1.06 6.55 -6.33
N LEU A 143 -1.30 7.84 -6.50
CA LEU A 143 -2.54 8.52 -6.21
C LEU A 143 -3.07 9.25 -7.44
N TYR A 144 -4.37 9.43 -7.46
CA TYR A 144 -5.09 10.27 -8.40
C TYR A 144 -5.96 11.27 -7.63
N ARG A 145 -5.97 12.52 -8.05
CA ARG A 145 -6.86 13.55 -7.52
C ARG A 145 -7.92 13.85 -8.55
N PRO A 146 -9.21 13.51 -8.33
CA PRO A 146 -10.30 13.87 -9.23
C PRO A 146 -10.41 15.39 -9.41
N PRO A 147 -10.60 15.88 -10.64
CA PRO A 147 -10.79 17.31 -10.90
C PRO A 147 -11.91 17.91 -10.04
N GLY A 148 -11.75 19.16 -9.60
CA GLY A 148 -12.76 19.86 -8.80
C GLY A 148 -12.94 19.35 -7.37
N THR A 149 -12.12 18.39 -6.90
CA THR A 149 -12.23 17.85 -5.55
C THR A 149 -10.98 18.05 -4.71
N HIS A 150 -11.15 17.97 -3.38
CA HIS A 150 -10.04 17.92 -2.42
C HIS A 150 -9.77 16.49 -1.94
N ARG A 151 -10.23 15.49 -2.69
CA ARG A 151 -10.04 14.07 -2.37
C ARG A 151 -8.96 13.45 -3.22
N TYR A 152 -8.32 12.44 -2.67
CA TYR A 152 -7.32 11.61 -3.33
C TYR A 152 -7.79 10.17 -3.36
N VAL A 153 -7.50 9.48 -4.44
CA VAL A 153 -7.88 8.07 -4.64
C VAL A 153 -6.62 7.28 -4.94
N VAL A 154 -6.46 6.15 -4.28
CA VAL A 154 -5.34 5.25 -4.53
C VAL A 154 -5.55 4.56 -5.87
N THR A 155 -4.55 4.62 -6.75
CA THR A 155 -4.59 3.91 -8.03
C THR A 155 -4.39 2.40 -7.83
N PRO A 156 -4.79 1.55 -8.80
CA PRO A 156 -4.48 0.11 -8.74
C PRO A 156 -2.97 -0.16 -8.59
N TYR A 157 -2.13 0.65 -9.25
CA TYR A 157 -0.68 0.59 -9.10
C TYR A 157 -0.23 1.01 -7.68
N GLY A 158 -0.75 2.12 -7.18
CA GLY A 158 -0.48 2.60 -5.82
C GLY A 158 -0.86 1.59 -4.76
N TRP A 159 -1.97 0.88 -4.96
CA TRP A 159 -2.39 -0.20 -4.09
C TRP A 159 -1.41 -1.37 -4.08
N LYS A 160 -0.94 -1.82 -5.25
CA LYS A 160 0.07 -2.88 -5.35
C LYS A 160 1.34 -2.50 -4.59
N VAL A 161 1.85 -1.28 -4.82
CA VAL A 161 3.04 -0.76 -4.16
C VAL A 161 2.84 -0.68 -2.63
N ALA A 162 1.75 -0.08 -2.18
CA ALA A 162 1.45 0.06 -0.75
C ALA A 162 1.38 -1.31 -0.04
N ARG A 163 0.70 -2.28 -0.66
CA ARG A 163 0.61 -3.67 -0.14
C ARG A 163 1.97 -4.36 -0.13
N PHE A 164 2.77 -4.18 -1.16
CA PHE A 164 4.11 -4.74 -1.23
C PHE A 164 4.96 -4.22 -0.06
N TYR A 165 5.03 -2.89 0.13
CA TYR A 165 5.77 -2.28 1.23
C TYR A 165 5.27 -2.75 2.59
N ALA A 166 3.95 -2.76 2.82
CA ALA A 166 3.35 -3.20 4.08
C ALA A 166 3.67 -4.67 4.40
N ARG A 167 3.63 -5.55 3.39
CA ARG A 167 3.95 -6.98 3.57
C ARG A 167 5.44 -7.21 3.83
N LEU A 168 6.29 -6.51 3.10
CA LEU A 168 7.73 -6.61 3.26
C LEU A 168 8.15 -6.11 4.65
N ASP A 169 7.59 -4.99 5.10
CA ASP A 169 7.81 -4.46 6.45
C ASP A 169 7.39 -5.48 7.53
N ALA A 170 6.14 -5.96 7.46
CA ALA A 170 5.59 -6.82 8.49
C ALA A 170 6.19 -8.23 8.53
N ARG A 171 6.62 -8.77 7.39
CA ARG A 171 7.07 -10.16 7.27
C ARG A 171 8.59 -10.34 7.24
N VAL A 172 9.31 -9.32 6.86
CA VAL A 172 10.77 -9.38 6.68
C VAL A 172 11.46 -8.36 7.57
N LEU A 173 11.18 -7.06 7.38
CA LEU A 173 11.95 -6.02 8.05
C LEU A 173 11.78 -6.03 9.56
N ARG A 174 10.54 -6.00 10.07
CA ARG A 174 10.29 -5.99 11.52
C ARG A 174 10.81 -7.24 12.23
N PRO A 175 10.52 -8.46 11.76
CA PRO A 175 11.08 -9.66 12.38
C PRO A 175 12.62 -9.69 12.38
N ALA A 176 13.25 -9.25 11.26
CA ALA A 176 14.71 -9.18 11.17
C ALA A 176 15.30 -8.16 12.15
N LEU A 177 14.73 -6.96 12.26
CA LEU A 177 15.18 -5.94 13.23
C LEU A 177 15.02 -6.45 14.68
N THR A 178 13.89 -7.06 15.00
CA THR A 178 13.66 -7.64 16.34
C THR A 178 14.68 -8.73 16.67
N ALA A 179 15.03 -9.57 15.70
CA ALA A 179 16.06 -10.59 15.88
C ALA A 179 17.45 -9.98 16.10
N LEU A 180 17.78 -8.89 15.42
CA LEU A 180 19.05 -8.19 15.58
C LEU A 180 19.17 -7.45 16.92
N GLU A 181 18.06 -6.93 17.45
CA GLU A 181 18.02 -6.24 18.73
C GLU A 181 18.07 -7.20 19.95
N GLY A 182 18.12 -8.50 19.72
CA GLY A 182 18.18 -9.51 20.79
C GLY A 182 16.93 -9.57 21.70
N GLN A 183 15.90 -8.84 21.34
CA GLN A 183 14.62 -8.89 22.01
C GLN A 183 13.85 -10.12 21.51
N SER A 184 14.00 -11.22 22.22
CA SER A 184 13.28 -12.47 21.98
C SER A 184 11.78 -12.26 22.17
N ILE A 185 11.11 -11.80 21.12
CA ILE A 185 9.66 -11.81 21.03
C ILE A 185 9.29 -13.06 20.25
N VAL A 186 8.82 -14.07 20.97
CA VAL A 186 8.20 -15.31 20.46
C VAL A 186 8.97 -15.90 19.27
N GLU A 187 9.63 -17.01 19.47
CA GLU A 187 10.23 -17.78 18.37
C GLU A 187 9.22 -17.88 17.22
N PRO A 188 9.59 -17.47 16.01
CA PRO A 188 8.66 -17.58 14.88
C PRO A 188 8.29 -19.04 14.69
N HIS A 189 7.01 -19.28 14.41
CA HIS A 189 6.52 -20.66 14.20
C HIS A 189 7.47 -21.43 13.25
N PRO A 190 7.84 -22.69 13.56
CA PRO A 190 8.92 -23.43 12.85
C PRO A 190 8.78 -23.46 11.33
N LYS A 191 7.55 -23.44 10.81
CA LYS A 191 7.28 -23.33 9.36
C LYS A 191 7.68 -21.96 8.80
N LEU A 192 7.51 -20.89 9.58
CA LEU A 192 7.88 -19.54 9.18
C LEU A 192 9.38 -19.34 9.20
N SER A 193 10.06 -19.85 10.23
CA SER A 193 11.54 -19.83 10.30
C SER A 193 12.18 -20.55 9.13
N ARG A 194 11.68 -21.74 8.74
CA ARG A 194 12.16 -22.48 7.57
C ARG A 194 11.92 -21.72 6.26
N ALA A 195 10.75 -21.06 6.13
CA ALA A 195 10.45 -20.27 4.94
C ALA A 195 11.34 -19.03 4.83
N LEU A 196 11.64 -18.38 5.95
CA LEU A 196 12.57 -17.23 5.99
C LEU A 196 13.99 -17.69 5.67
N ALA A 197 14.49 -18.77 6.28
CA ALA A 197 15.82 -19.30 5.97
C ALA A 197 15.98 -19.68 4.48
N LYS A 198 14.92 -20.21 3.86
CA LYS A 198 14.93 -20.46 2.41
C LYS A 198 14.99 -19.18 1.60
N VAL A 199 14.27 -18.13 1.99
CA VAL A 199 14.31 -16.81 1.33
C VAL A 199 15.70 -16.18 1.49
N ASP A 200 16.30 -16.28 2.67
CA ASP A 200 17.65 -15.76 2.92
C ASP A 200 18.68 -16.47 2.03
N HIS A 201 18.62 -17.80 1.94
CA HIS A 201 19.49 -18.58 1.07
C HIS A 201 19.35 -18.20 -0.41
N GLU A 202 18.12 -18.07 -0.93
CA GLU A 202 17.87 -17.64 -2.31
C GLU A 202 18.34 -16.19 -2.56
N LEU A 203 18.27 -15.33 -1.55
CA LEU A 203 18.79 -13.96 -1.65
C LEU A 203 20.32 -13.94 -1.67
N ASP A 204 20.97 -14.75 -0.86
CA ASP A 204 22.42 -14.88 -0.82
C ASP A 204 22.93 -15.40 -2.18
N GLU A 205 22.31 -16.44 -2.75
CA GLU A 205 22.64 -16.93 -4.09
C GLU A 205 22.47 -15.85 -5.18
N LEU A 206 21.41 -15.05 -5.11
CA LEU A 206 21.19 -13.95 -6.03
C LEU A 206 22.24 -12.82 -5.88
N ILE A 207 22.63 -12.53 -4.64
CA ILE A 207 23.66 -11.53 -4.34
C ILE A 207 25.02 -12.01 -4.86
N GLU A 208 25.38 -13.27 -4.61
CA GLU A 208 26.62 -13.87 -5.11
C GLU A 208 26.66 -13.91 -6.65
N ALA A 209 25.54 -14.25 -7.28
CA ALA A 209 25.44 -14.23 -8.75
C ALA A 209 25.51 -12.81 -9.35
N ALA A 210 24.98 -11.80 -8.64
CA ALA A 210 24.97 -10.41 -9.09
C ALA A 210 26.30 -9.68 -8.80
N PHE A 211 27.00 -10.09 -7.76
CA PHE A 211 28.25 -9.48 -7.31
C PHE A 211 29.31 -10.56 -7.02
N PRO A 212 29.84 -11.24 -8.04
CA PRO A 212 30.88 -12.23 -7.83
C PRO A 212 32.08 -11.60 -7.11
N THR A 213 32.48 -12.20 -6.03
CA THR A 213 33.60 -11.73 -5.22
C THR A 213 34.87 -11.75 -6.06
N ARG A 214 35.73 -10.71 -5.98
CA ARG A 214 36.98 -10.54 -6.76
C ARG A 214 37.94 -11.72 -6.73
N GLU A 215 37.74 -12.71 -5.90
CA GLU A 215 38.51 -13.93 -5.83
C GLU A 215 38.13 -14.96 -6.92
N GLN A 216 36.89 -14.92 -7.40
CA GLN A 216 36.42 -15.81 -8.48
C GLN A 216 36.83 -15.33 -9.89
N GLU A 217 37.03 -14.01 -10.07
CA GLU A 217 37.56 -13.45 -11.34
C GLU A 217 39.03 -13.80 -11.62
N LYS A 218 39.80 -14.28 -10.63
CA LYS A 218 41.20 -14.69 -10.81
C LYS A 218 41.38 -16.18 -11.11
N ALA A 219 40.32 -16.96 -11.06
CA ALA A 219 40.34 -18.41 -11.27
C ALA A 219 39.69 -18.85 -12.61
N ALA A 220 39.16 -17.93 -13.41
CA ALA A 220 38.62 -18.12 -14.77
C ALA A 220 39.56 -17.46 -15.79
#